data_09ae11f51102784e70904eaa04b025b2
#
_entry.id   09ae11f51102784e70904eaa04b025b2
#
_cell.length_a   1.000
_cell.length_b   1.000
_cell.length_c   1.000
_cell.angle_alpha   90.00
_cell.angle_beta   90.00
_cell.angle_gamma   90.00
#
_symmetry.space_group_name_H-M   'P 1'
#
loop_
_entity.id
_entity.type
_entity.pdbx_description
1 polymer ?
#
loop_
_entity_poly.entity_id
_entity_poly.type
_entity_poly.pdbx_seq_one_letter_code
_entity_poly.pdbx_strand_id
1 'polypeptide(L)'
;HGADLIKVYADYRYGIKGDAQPTFSELELGWLAGMTNSSGRKVVAHASTPEGMRRAVMAGVSTIEHGDQGNAEVFKLMKEKKVALCPTLAAGEATEQYKGWKKGIDPPTERVENKHRTFRLALDAGVTICMGGDVGVFAHGDNAREMELMVEYGMKPVDVLRSATSVNADVFGYADKIGRIKKGLLADIIAVEGNPAEAIHVVRKVKMVMKDGTIY
;
A
#
# COMPACT_ATOMS: atom_id res chain seq x y z
N HIS A 1 -8.36 12.05 -20.35
CA HIS A 1 -8.32 10.75 -21.01
C HIS A 1 -8.63 9.57 -20.06
N GLY A 2 -9.47 9.76 -19.01
CA GLY A 2 -10.03 8.69 -18.19
C GLY A 2 -9.14 8.17 -17.05
N ALA A 3 -8.09 8.89 -16.64
CA ALA A 3 -7.35 8.50 -15.45
C ALA A 3 -8.15 8.79 -14.17
N ASP A 4 -8.22 7.81 -13.26
CA ASP A 4 -8.93 7.94 -11.99
C ASP A 4 -8.10 8.61 -10.91
N LEU A 5 -6.78 8.48 -11.00
CA LEU A 5 -5.81 9.08 -10.08
C LEU A 5 -4.51 9.48 -10.80
N ILE A 6 -3.69 10.27 -10.13
CA ILE A 6 -2.36 10.65 -10.59
C ILE A 6 -1.32 10.04 -9.67
N LYS A 7 -0.34 9.33 -10.24
CA LYS A 7 0.82 8.85 -9.49
C LYS A 7 2.03 9.74 -9.73
N VAL A 8 2.74 10.07 -8.65
CA VAL A 8 3.98 10.85 -8.69
C VAL A 8 5.10 10.10 -7.96
N TYR A 9 6.33 10.29 -8.39
CA TYR A 9 7.52 9.84 -7.69
C TYR A 9 8.09 11.01 -6.88
N ALA A 10 7.78 11.06 -5.58
CA ALA A 10 8.24 12.14 -4.70
C ALA A 10 9.72 12.03 -4.33
N ASP A 11 10.27 10.82 -4.44
CA ASP A 11 11.72 10.57 -4.44
C ASP A 11 12.07 9.43 -5.41
N TYR A 12 13.30 9.37 -5.83
CA TYR A 12 13.81 8.30 -6.68
C TYR A 12 15.33 8.21 -6.60
N ARG A 13 15.87 7.08 -7.06
CA ARG A 13 17.31 6.88 -7.15
C ARG A 13 17.87 7.63 -8.34
N TYR A 14 18.79 8.55 -8.11
CA TYR A 14 19.53 9.24 -9.15
C TYR A 14 20.93 9.65 -8.68
N GLY A 15 21.75 10.12 -9.62
CA GLY A 15 23.13 10.46 -9.35
C GLY A 15 24.08 9.25 -9.31
N ILE A 16 25.35 9.52 -9.13
CA ILE A 16 26.44 8.52 -9.23
C ILE A 16 26.32 7.43 -8.13
N LYS A 17 25.87 7.82 -6.93
CA LYS A 17 25.72 6.90 -5.79
C LYS A 17 24.44 6.08 -5.83
N GLY A 18 23.44 6.48 -6.64
CA GLY A 18 22.16 5.79 -6.75
C GLY A 18 21.30 5.82 -5.49
N ASP A 19 21.55 6.73 -4.56
CA ASP A 19 20.74 6.92 -3.36
C ASP A 19 19.41 7.58 -3.73
N ALA A 20 18.32 7.18 -3.04
CA ALA A 20 17.04 7.84 -3.23
C ALA A 20 17.06 9.26 -2.66
N GLN A 21 16.64 10.22 -3.47
CA GLN A 21 16.58 11.63 -3.15
C GLN A 21 15.23 12.21 -3.59
N PRO A 22 14.72 13.27 -2.93
CA PRO A 22 13.53 13.97 -3.38
C PRO A 22 13.66 14.45 -4.83
N THR A 23 12.66 14.17 -5.65
CA THR A 23 12.60 14.54 -7.07
C THR A 23 11.91 15.88 -7.31
N PHE A 24 11.07 16.29 -6.35
CA PHE A 24 10.30 17.53 -6.40
C PHE A 24 10.44 18.31 -5.09
N SER A 25 10.31 19.61 -5.18
CA SER A 25 10.09 20.47 -4.02
C SER A 25 8.68 20.25 -3.46
N GLU A 26 8.47 20.67 -2.22
CA GLU A 26 7.13 20.64 -1.59
C GLU A 26 6.13 21.51 -2.37
N LEU A 27 6.59 22.63 -2.93
CA LEU A 27 5.76 23.55 -3.71
C LEU A 27 5.27 22.91 -5.03
N GLU A 28 6.16 22.24 -5.77
CA GLU A 28 5.80 21.54 -7.02
C GLU A 28 4.81 20.40 -6.75
N LEU A 29 5.04 19.60 -5.71
CA LEU A 29 4.10 18.56 -5.27
C LEU A 29 2.77 19.18 -4.83
N GLY A 30 2.80 20.32 -4.15
CA GLY A 30 1.61 21.05 -3.71
C GLY A 30 0.77 21.53 -4.89
N TRP A 31 1.38 22.07 -5.94
CA TRP A 31 0.68 22.45 -7.17
C TRP A 31 0.05 21.23 -7.85
N LEU A 32 0.81 20.14 -8.02
CA LEU A 32 0.30 18.90 -8.61
C LEU A 32 -0.89 18.36 -7.82
N ALA A 33 -0.77 18.26 -6.50
CA ALA A 33 -1.83 17.76 -5.65
C ALA A 33 -3.06 18.70 -5.66
N GLY A 34 -2.85 20.01 -5.59
CA GLY A 34 -3.92 21.01 -5.65
C GLY A 34 -4.72 20.94 -6.95
N MET A 35 -4.04 20.90 -8.09
CA MET A 35 -4.68 20.76 -9.41
C MET A 35 -5.46 19.45 -9.54
N THR A 36 -4.87 18.34 -9.06
CA THR A 36 -5.50 17.02 -9.15
C THR A 36 -6.72 16.94 -8.24
N ASN A 37 -6.58 17.35 -6.99
CA ASN A 37 -7.67 17.33 -6.01
C ASN A 37 -8.85 18.25 -6.43
N SER A 38 -8.57 19.40 -7.09
CA SER A 38 -9.62 20.28 -7.61
C SER A 38 -10.48 19.63 -8.69
N SER A 39 -9.97 18.60 -9.36
CA SER A 39 -10.71 17.78 -10.33
C SER A 39 -11.41 16.56 -9.70
N GLY A 40 -11.43 16.46 -8.37
CA GLY A 40 -12.00 15.33 -7.62
C GLY A 40 -11.17 14.04 -7.66
N ARG A 41 -9.94 14.10 -8.19
CA ARG A 41 -9.06 12.94 -8.29
C ARG A 41 -8.06 12.90 -7.14
N LYS A 42 -7.49 11.72 -6.90
CA LYS A 42 -6.50 11.49 -5.85
C LYS A 42 -5.08 11.53 -6.41
N VAL A 43 -4.12 11.96 -5.59
CA VAL A 43 -2.69 11.82 -5.86
C VAL A 43 -2.12 10.75 -4.96
N VAL A 44 -1.36 9.84 -5.53
CA VAL A 44 -0.61 8.80 -4.82
C VAL A 44 0.89 8.99 -5.08
N ALA A 45 1.72 8.81 -4.07
CA ALA A 45 3.14 9.12 -4.18
C ALA A 45 4.04 7.91 -3.86
N HIS A 46 4.86 7.49 -4.83
CA HIS A 46 6.05 6.70 -4.49
C HIS A 46 6.97 7.58 -3.64
N ALA A 47 7.28 7.12 -2.44
CA ALA A 47 8.25 7.75 -1.57
C ALA A 47 8.88 6.73 -0.63
N SER A 48 10.20 6.65 -0.63
CA SER A 48 10.98 5.72 0.17
C SER A 48 11.72 6.41 1.30
N THR A 49 12.13 7.68 1.11
CA THR A 49 12.90 8.43 2.08
C THR A 49 11.99 9.24 3.02
N PRO A 50 12.42 9.51 4.29
CA PRO A 50 11.65 10.34 5.20
C PRO A 50 11.33 11.72 4.63
N GLU A 51 12.28 12.36 3.93
CA GLU A 51 12.09 13.69 3.34
C GLU A 51 11.14 13.65 2.12
N GLY A 52 11.26 12.64 1.23
CA GLY A 52 10.32 12.45 0.13
C GLY A 52 8.90 12.21 0.64
N MET A 53 8.75 11.36 1.65
CA MET A 53 7.48 11.13 2.33
C MET A 53 6.91 12.41 2.95
N ARG A 54 7.75 13.15 3.70
CA ARG A 54 7.32 14.41 4.34
C ARG A 54 6.80 15.41 3.32
N ARG A 55 7.54 15.65 2.23
CA ARG A 55 7.13 16.58 1.17
C ARG A 55 5.81 16.16 0.53
N ALA A 56 5.67 14.88 0.21
CA ALA A 56 4.44 14.35 -0.38
C ALA A 56 3.23 14.50 0.58
N VAL A 57 3.42 14.18 1.87
CA VAL A 57 2.38 14.34 2.90
C VAL A 57 1.96 15.79 3.07
N MET A 58 2.93 16.71 3.12
CA MET A 58 2.65 18.16 3.24
C MET A 58 1.97 18.72 1.99
N ALA A 59 2.26 18.17 0.82
CA ALA A 59 1.60 18.51 -0.44
C ALA A 59 0.15 18.03 -0.54
N GLY A 60 -0.31 17.13 0.34
CA GLY A 60 -1.70 16.67 0.37
C GLY A 60 -1.99 15.48 -0.54
N VAL A 61 -1.03 14.55 -0.71
CA VAL A 61 -1.28 13.27 -1.36
C VAL A 61 -2.22 12.40 -0.52
N SER A 62 -2.87 11.44 -1.15
CA SER A 62 -3.79 10.51 -0.48
C SER A 62 -3.07 9.33 0.14
N THR A 63 -2.02 8.82 -0.53
CA THR A 63 -1.23 7.68 -0.08
C THR A 63 0.26 7.90 -0.33
N ILE A 64 1.05 7.26 0.53
CA ILE A 64 2.47 6.97 0.29
C ILE A 64 2.59 5.50 -0.08
N GLU A 65 3.23 5.22 -1.22
CA GLU A 65 3.58 3.87 -1.66
C GLU A 65 5.00 3.55 -1.20
N HIS A 66 5.21 2.33 -0.71
CA HIS A 66 6.45 1.76 -0.18
C HIS A 66 6.84 2.23 1.22
N GLY A 67 7.20 3.48 1.42
CA GLY A 67 7.59 4.01 2.73
C GLY A 67 8.80 3.33 3.37
N ASP A 68 9.75 2.83 2.56
CA ASP A 68 10.82 1.89 2.97
C ASP A 68 11.71 2.37 4.12
N GLN A 69 11.94 3.67 4.23
CA GLN A 69 12.78 4.29 5.26
C GLN A 69 11.99 5.21 6.20
N GLY A 70 10.67 5.03 6.26
CA GLY A 70 9.81 5.81 7.13
C GLY A 70 10.25 5.74 8.60
N ASN A 71 10.14 6.85 9.30
CA ASN A 71 10.47 6.98 10.71
C ASN A 71 9.25 7.43 11.54
N ALA A 72 9.39 7.44 12.86
CA ALA A 72 8.31 7.80 13.77
C ALA A 72 7.72 9.20 13.50
N GLU A 73 8.57 10.16 13.13
CA GLU A 73 8.18 11.54 12.86
C GLU A 73 7.28 11.63 11.61
N VAL A 74 7.70 11.02 10.50
CA VAL A 74 6.91 11.05 9.26
C VAL A 74 5.62 10.23 9.38
N PHE A 75 5.61 9.13 10.13
CA PHE A 75 4.38 8.37 10.37
C PHE A 75 3.40 9.12 11.28
N LYS A 76 3.90 9.85 12.27
CA LYS A 76 3.06 10.77 13.05
C LYS A 76 2.42 11.83 12.15
N LEU A 77 3.21 12.45 11.26
CA LEU A 77 2.71 13.43 10.29
C LEU A 77 1.67 12.81 9.34
N MET A 78 1.91 11.59 8.83
CA MET A 78 0.93 10.88 7.99
C MET A 78 -0.40 10.67 8.71
N LYS A 79 -0.37 10.25 9.97
CA LYS A 79 -1.58 10.11 10.79
C LYS A 79 -2.31 11.43 10.95
N GLU A 80 -1.61 12.50 11.32
CA GLU A 80 -2.18 13.84 11.51
C GLU A 80 -2.83 14.38 10.23
N LYS A 81 -2.18 14.18 9.09
CA LYS A 81 -2.66 14.60 7.76
C LYS A 81 -3.61 13.61 7.10
N LYS A 82 -3.89 12.46 7.74
CA LYS A 82 -4.75 11.38 7.21
C LYS A 82 -4.27 10.83 5.86
N VAL A 83 -2.96 10.76 5.67
CA VAL A 83 -2.34 10.12 4.51
C VAL A 83 -2.10 8.65 4.83
N ALA A 84 -2.56 7.76 3.96
CA ALA A 84 -2.43 6.32 4.16
C ALA A 84 -1.07 5.80 3.65
N LEU A 85 -0.63 4.67 4.20
CA LEU A 85 0.53 3.92 3.72
C LEU A 85 0.08 2.68 2.94
N CYS A 86 0.57 2.50 1.73
CA CYS A 86 0.50 1.28 0.95
C CYS A 86 1.89 0.62 0.97
N PRO A 87 2.17 -0.36 1.82
CA PRO A 87 3.54 -0.73 2.20
C PRO A 87 4.28 -1.54 1.15
N THR A 88 3.58 -2.26 0.26
CA THR A 88 4.17 -3.07 -0.82
C THR A 88 5.28 -4.02 -0.34
N LEU A 89 4.98 -4.77 0.72
CA LEU A 89 5.94 -5.68 1.38
C LEU A 89 6.40 -6.78 0.42
N ALA A 90 5.45 -7.31 -0.38
CA ALA A 90 5.71 -8.35 -1.35
C ALA A 90 6.73 -7.94 -2.42
N ALA A 91 6.66 -6.70 -2.91
CA ALA A 91 7.64 -6.17 -3.85
C ALA A 91 9.03 -6.06 -3.21
N GLY A 92 9.10 -5.68 -1.93
CA GLY A 92 10.35 -5.64 -1.17
C GLY A 92 11.05 -6.98 -1.11
N GLU A 93 10.32 -8.03 -0.67
CA GLU A 93 10.86 -9.40 -0.62
C GLU A 93 11.19 -9.95 -2.00
N ALA A 94 10.33 -9.75 -3.01
CA ALA A 94 10.57 -10.25 -4.36
C ALA A 94 11.85 -9.67 -4.96
N THR A 95 12.12 -8.38 -4.74
CA THR A 95 13.38 -7.76 -5.19
C THR A 95 14.61 -8.44 -4.59
N GLU A 96 14.57 -8.80 -3.32
CA GLU A 96 15.68 -9.50 -2.66
C GLU A 96 15.80 -10.97 -3.14
N GLN A 97 14.66 -11.62 -3.41
CA GLN A 97 14.65 -12.96 -4.02
C GLN A 97 15.27 -12.96 -5.42
N TYR A 98 15.05 -11.93 -6.23
CA TYR A 98 15.73 -11.79 -7.54
C TYR A 98 17.24 -11.63 -7.41
N LYS A 99 17.73 -11.11 -6.28
CA LYS A 99 19.16 -11.03 -5.96
C LYS A 99 19.74 -12.33 -5.38
N GLY A 100 18.90 -13.35 -5.22
CA GLY A 100 19.29 -14.66 -4.74
C GLY A 100 18.93 -14.98 -3.28
N TRP A 101 18.38 -14.02 -2.52
CA TRP A 101 17.94 -14.29 -1.15
C TRP A 101 16.79 -15.30 -1.11
N LYS A 102 16.88 -16.25 -0.19
CA LYS A 102 15.91 -17.34 -0.04
C LYS A 102 15.22 -17.23 1.32
N LYS A 103 13.95 -16.80 1.31
CA LYS A 103 13.14 -16.73 2.53
C LYS A 103 13.08 -18.08 3.25
N GLY A 104 13.30 -18.06 4.57
CA GLY A 104 13.28 -19.25 5.43
C GLY A 104 14.56 -20.11 5.40
N ILE A 105 15.55 -19.75 4.56
CA ILE A 105 16.86 -20.40 4.47
C ILE A 105 17.95 -19.39 4.86
N ASP A 106 17.99 -18.27 4.17
CA ASP A 106 18.97 -17.22 4.42
C ASP A 106 18.48 -16.27 5.53
N PRO A 107 19.40 -15.64 6.29
CA PRO A 107 19.01 -14.57 7.19
C PRO A 107 18.35 -13.43 6.40
N PRO A 108 17.42 -12.67 7.02
CA PRO A 108 16.81 -11.54 6.35
C PRO A 108 17.87 -10.55 5.86
N THR A 109 17.68 -10.00 4.66
CA THR A 109 18.52 -8.91 4.18
C THR A 109 18.17 -7.62 4.94
N GLU A 110 19.10 -6.67 4.95
CA GLU A 110 18.88 -5.35 5.56
C GLU A 110 17.58 -4.69 5.04
N ARG A 111 17.28 -4.86 3.76
CA ARG A 111 16.05 -4.34 3.15
C ARG A 111 14.79 -4.99 3.74
N VAL A 112 14.80 -6.32 3.90
CA VAL A 112 13.67 -7.06 4.49
C VAL A 112 13.47 -6.68 5.95
N GLU A 113 14.54 -6.62 6.74
CA GLU A 113 14.48 -6.17 8.12
C GLU A 113 13.97 -4.74 8.25
N ASN A 114 14.45 -3.86 7.37
CA ASN A 114 14.03 -2.46 7.34
C ASN A 114 12.53 -2.33 7.01
N LYS A 115 12.04 -3.07 6.01
CA LYS A 115 10.61 -3.15 5.68
C LYS A 115 9.77 -3.61 6.87
N HIS A 116 10.18 -4.69 7.54
CA HIS A 116 9.50 -5.19 8.72
C HIS A 116 9.43 -4.12 9.83
N ARG A 117 10.58 -3.55 10.19
CA ARG A 117 10.68 -2.49 11.21
C ARG A 117 9.81 -1.27 10.86
N THR A 118 9.89 -0.80 9.62
CA THR A 118 9.17 0.39 9.17
C THR A 118 7.66 0.17 9.17
N PHE A 119 7.20 -1.00 8.74
CA PHE A 119 5.79 -1.36 8.78
C PHE A 119 5.26 -1.41 10.22
N ARG A 120 6.03 -1.99 11.16
CA ARG A 120 5.69 -1.99 12.58
C ARG A 120 5.58 -0.57 13.13
N LEU A 121 6.54 0.31 12.82
CA LEU A 121 6.48 1.72 13.23
C LEU A 121 5.22 2.43 12.71
N ALA A 122 4.81 2.15 11.46
CA ALA A 122 3.59 2.72 10.90
C ALA A 122 2.32 2.23 11.64
N LEU A 123 2.26 0.92 11.97
CA LEU A 123 1.18 0.34 12.75
C LEU A 123 1.10 0.99 14.15
N ASP A 124 2.23 1.08 14.85
CA ASP A 124 2.32 1.64 16.19
C ASP A 124 1.96 3.14 16.22
N ALA A 125 2.32 3.87 15.17
CA ALA A 125 1.90 5.26 14.99
C ALA A 125 0.39 5.41 14.68
N GLY A 126 -0.30 4.32 14.31
CA GLY A 126 -1.71 4.32 13.93
C GLY A 126 -1.97 4.97 12.57
N VAL A 127 -1.03 4.82 11.64
CA VAL A 127 -1.22 5.21 10.23
C VAL A 127 -2.27 4.31 9.59
N THR A 128 -3.13 4.87 8.75
CA THR A 128 -4.06 4.08 7.94
C THR A 128 -3.28 3.24 6.94
N ILE A 129 -3.47 1.92 6.96
CA ILE A 129 -2.78 0.99 6.06
C ILE A 129 -3.71 0.58 4.93
N CYS A 130 -3.30 0.85 3.69
CA CYS A 130 -3.88 0.33 2.46
C CYS A 130 -3.21 -0.99 2.07
N MET A 131 -3.93 -1.90 1.45
CA MET A 131 -3.36 -3.11 0.85
C MET A 131 -3.01 -2.84 -0.61
N GLY A 132 -1.78 -3.08 -0.99
CA GLY A 132 -1.29 -3.06 -2.36
C GLY A 132 0.12 -3.63 -2.41
N GLY A 133 0.38 -4.59 -3.29
CA GLY A 133 1.63 -5.37 -3.33
C GLY A 133 2.62 -4.94 -4.39
N ASP A 134 2.26 -4.00 -5.28
CA ASP A 134 3.09 -3.61 -6.44
C ASP A 134 3.37 -4.80 -7.37
N VAL A 135 2.29 -5.54 -7.70
CA VAL A 135 2.34 -6.70 -8.60
C VAL A 135 2.90 -6.30 -9.97
N GLY A 136 3.72 -7.19 -10.55
CA GLY A 136 4.60 -6.89 -11.68
C GLY A 136 6.07 -6.92 -11.23
N VAL A 137 6.37 -6.51 -9.99
CA VAL A 137 7.64 -6.83 -9.31
C VAL A 137 7.67 -8.32 -8.93
N PHE A 138 6.53 -8.92 -8.71
CA PHE A 138 6.34 -10.37 -8.55
C PHE A 138 5.19 -10.84 -9.45
N ALA A 139 4.93 -12.17 -9.51
CA ALA A 139 3.98 -12.76 -10.44
C ALA A 139 2.55 -12.24 -10.23
N HIS A 140 1.88 -11.88 -11.34
CA HIS A 140 0.44 -11.60 -11.35
C HIS A 140 -0.34 -12.83 -10.84
N GLY A 141 -1.40 -12.57 -10.07
CA GLY A 141 -2.19 -13.62 -9.42
C GLY A 141 -1.73 -13.98 -8.00
N ASP A 142 -0.51 -13.56 -7.58
CA ASP A 142 0.01 -13.79 -6.22
C ASP A 142 -0.24 -12.62 -5.26
N ASN A 143 -1.32 -11.88 -5.44
CA ASN A 143 -1.65 -10.70 -4.63
C ASN A 143 -1.89 -11.03 -3.15
N ALA A 144 -2.30 -12.27 -2.84
CA ALA A 144 -2.45 -12.76 -1.47
C ALA A 144 -1.15 -12.70 -0.64
N ARG A 145 0.00 -12.75 -1.32
CA ARG A 145 1.33 -12.63 -0.70
C ARG A 145 1.49 -11.36 0.13
N GLU A 146 0.97 -10.23 -0.36
CA GLU A 146 1.00 -8.97 0.41
C GLU A 146 0.21 -9.10 1.71
N MET A 147 -0.98 -9.69 1.65
CA MET A 147 -1.83 -9.88 2.83
C MET A 147 -1.18 -10.81 3.86
N GLU A 148 -0.51 -11.86 3.41
CA GLU A 148 0.23 -12.80 4.26
C GLU A 148 1.39 -12.09 4.96
N LEU A 149 2.16 -11.27 4.24
CA LEU A 149 3.26 -10.49 4.80
C LEU A 149 2.79 -9.42 5.78
N MET A 150 1.68 -8.75 5.50
CA MET A 150 1.09 -7.80 6.45
C MET A 150 0.77 -8.46 7.80
N VAL A 151 0.27 -9.70 7.78
CA VAL A 151 0.03 -10.49 9.02
C VAL A 151 1.35 -10.92 9.65
N GLU A 152 2.28 -11.46 8.86
CA GLU A 152 3.61 -11.89 9.33
C GLU A 152 4.35 -10.74 10.04
N TYR A 153 4.20 -9.52 9.51
CA TYR A 153 4.83 -8.31 10.07
C TYR A 153 3.99 -7.63 11.17
N GLY A 154 2.90 -8.27 11.62
CA GLY A 154 2.21 -7.98 12.87
C GLY A 154 0.87 -7.27 12.78
N MET A 155 0.29 -7.13 11.59
CA MET A 155 -1.09 -6.65 11.44
C MET A 155 -2.07 -7.80 11.70
N LYS A 156 -3.21 -7.53 12.35
CA LYS A 156 -4.21 -8.57 12.59
C LYS A 156 -4.89 -8.99 11.28
N PRO A 157 -5.19 -10.29 11.07
CA PRO A 157 -5.83 -10.76 9.83
C PRO A 157 -7.10 -9.98 9.46
N VAL A 158 -7.97 -9.70 10.43
CA VAL A 158 -9.19 -8.92 10.20
C VAL A 158 -8.90 -7.50 9.70
N ASP A 159 -7.83 -6.87 10.17
CA ASP A 159 -7.46 -5.52 9.76
C ASP A 159 -6.79 -5.53 8.37
N VAL A 160 -6.08 -6.61 8.02
CA VAL A 160 -5.60 -6.85 6.65
C VAL A 160 -6.76 -7.01 5.68
N LEU A 161 -7.80 -7.77 6.03
CA LEU A 161 -9.01 -7.87 5.20
C LEU A 161 -9.68 -6.51 5.01
N ARG A 162 -9.77 -5.70 6.06
CA ARG A 162 -10.30 -4.34 5.98
C ARG A 162 -9.45 -3.45 5.07
N SER A 163 -8.12 -3.53 5.18
CA SER A 163 -7.21 -2.74 4.35
C SER A 163 -7.37 -3.07 2.86
N ALA A 164 -7.58 -4.35 2.53
CA ALA A 164 -7.81 -4.82 1.16
C ALA A 164 -9.20 -4.49 0.60
N THR A 165 -10.15 -4.06 1.44
CA THR A 165 -11.54 -3.83 1.07
C THR A 165 -12.02 -2.44 1.45
N SER A 166 -12.59 -2.29 2.65
CA SER A 166 -13.26 -1.07 3.08
C SER A 166 -12.30 0.11 3.23
N VAL A 167 -11.08 -0.10 3.73
CA VAL A 167 -10.10 0.97 3.90
C VAL A 167 -9.62 1.48 2.54
N ASN A 168 -9.29 0.59 1.61
CA ASN A 168 -8.94 0.97 0.24
C ASN A 168 -10.09 1.76 -0.41
N ALA A 169 -11.33 1.28 -0.27
CA ALA A 169 -12.49 1.99 -0.82
C ALA A 169 -12.65 3.40 -0.24
N ASP A 170 -12.45 3.56 1.07
CA ASP A 170 -12.52 4.87 1.75
C ASP A 170 -11.40 5.81 1.25
N VAL A 171 -10.16 5.33 1.22
CA VAL A 171 -8.98 6.14 0.85
C VAL A 171 -9.06 6.60 -0.62
N PHE A 172 -9.50 5.72 -1.52
CA PHE A 172 -9.59 6.05 -2.95
C PHE A 172 -10.92 6.67 -3.37
N GLY A 173 -11.86 6.86 -2.44
CA GLY A 173 -13.13 7.56 -2.70
C GLY A 173 -14.17 6.69 -3.40
N TYR A 174 -14.15 5.37 -3.19
CA TYR A 174 -15.11 4.41 -3.74
C TYR A 174 -16.02 3.76 -2.71
N ALA A 175 -16.08 4.29 -1.48
CA ALA A 175 -16.83 3.71 -0.38
C ALA A 175 -18.36 3.66 -0.60
N ASP A 176 -18.86 4.47 -1.52
CA ASP A 176 -20.24 4.50 -1.98
C ASP A 176 -20.57 3.42 -3.02
N LYS A 177 -19.54 2.72 -3.54
CA LYS A 177 -19.65 1.72 -4.61
C LYS A 177 -19.18 0.33 -4.21
N ILE A 178 -18.05 0.22 -3.52
CA ILE A 178 -17.36 -1.05 -3.25
C ILE A 178 -16.78 -1.11 -1.83
N GLY A 179 -16.13 -2.23 -1.50
CA GLY A 179 -15.34 -2.42 -0.28
C GLY A 179 -16.11 -2.96 0.92
N ARG A 180 -17.42 -3.14 0.79
CA ARG A 180 -18.29 -3.69 1.86
C ARG A 180 -19.41 -4.53 1.27
N ILE A 181 -19.87 -5.53 2.02
CA ILE A 181 -21.12 -6.25 1.71
C ILE A 181 -22.27 -5.46 2.33
N LYS A 182 -22.92 -4.63 1.50
CA LYS A 182 -23.99 -3.74 1.94
C LYS A 182 -24.97 -3.49 0.78
N LYS A 183 -26.28 -3.47 1.08
CA LYS A 183 -27.32 -3.13 0.09
C LYS A 183 -27.01 -1.75 -0.54
N GLY A 184 -27.06 -1.68 -1.86
CA GLY A 184 -26.81 -0.49 -2.66
C GLY A 184 -25.37 -0.37 -3.18
N LEU A 185 -24.45 -1.24 -2.75
CA LEU A 185 -23.10 -1.32 -3.33
C LEU A 185 -23.06 -2.37 -4.46
N LEU A 186 -22.01 -2.30 -5.28
CA LEU A 186 -21.74 -3.29 -6.31
C LEU A 186 -21.48 -4.67 -5.66
N ALA A 187 -22.04 -5.71 -6.27
CA ALA A 187 -21.85 -7.07 -5.81
C ALA A 187 -20.53 -7.65 -6.36
N ASP A 188 -19.41 -7.09 -5.90
CA ASP A 188 -18.04 -7.54 -6.15
C ASP A 188 -17.59 -8.36 -4.94
N ILE A 189 -17.76 -9.69 -4.99
CA ILE A 189 -17.63 -10.58 -3.84
C ILE A 189 -16.77 -11.78 -4.21
N ILE A 190 -15.89 -12.19 -3.31
CA ILE A 190 -15.23 -13.50 -3.36
C ILE A 190 -15.67 -14.33 -2.15
N ALA A 191 -15.83 -15.63 -2.35
CA ALA A 191 -15.92 -16.59 -1.26
C ALA A 191 -14.68 -17.47 -1.22
N VAL A 192 -14.14 -17.70 -0.03
CA VAL A 192 -12.97 -18.53 0.21
C VAL A 192 -13.31 -19.70 1.13
N GLU A 193 -12.57 -20.80 1.02
CA GLU A 193 -12.70 -21.93 1.92
C GLU A 193 -11.93 -21.69 3.23
N GLY A 194 -12.66 -21.55 4.34
CA GLY A 194 -12.11 -21.29 5.67
C GLY A 194 -12.39 -19.86 6.15
N ASN A 195 -11.80 -19.51 7.29
CA ASN A 195 -11.99 -18.21 7.92
C ASN A 195 -10.73 -17.33 7.78
N PRO A 196 -10.70 -16.37 6.82
CA PRO A 196 -9.53 -15.52 6.61
C PRO A 196 -9.29 -14.51 7.74
N ALA A 197 -10.27 -14.28 8.62
CA ALA A 197 -10.09 -13.44 9.80
C ALA A 197 -9.25 -14.12 10.90
N GLU A 198 -9.13 -15.45 10.83
CA GLU A 198 -8.28 -16.25 11.72
C GLU A 198 -6.97 -16.66 11.04
N ALA A 199 -7.03 -17.04 9.76
CA ALA A 199 -5.91 -17.57 8.98
C ALA A 199 -5.87 -16.92 7.60
N ILE A 200 -5.11 -15.84 7.47
CA ILE A 200 -5.10 -15.00 6.25
C ILE A 200 -4.78 -15.78 4.97
N HIS A 201 -3.92 -16.82 5.03
CA HIS A 201 -3.53 -17.62 3.87
C HIS A 201 -4.69 -18.33 3.16
N VAL A 202 -5.86 -18.49 3.84
CA VAL A 202 -7.04 -19.11 3.20
C VAL A 202 -7.66 -18.21 2.12
N VAL A 203 -7.29 -16.94 2.03
CA VAL A 203 -7.66 -16.07 0.89
C VAL A 203 -7.21 -16.62 -0.47
N ARG A 204 -6.23 -17.54 -0.47
CA ARG A 204 -5.79 -18.27 -1.67
C ARG A 204 -6.77 -19.37 -2.11
N LYS A 205 -7.67 -19.80 -1.23
CA LYS A 205 -8.64 -20.89 -1.49
C LYS A 205 -9.96 -20.33 -2.01
N VAL A 206 -9.91 -19.57 -3.12
CA VAL A 206 -11.10 -18.97 -3.73
C VAL A 206 -12.01 -20.06 -4.28
N LYS A 207 -13.29 -20.00 -3.95
CA LYS A 207 -14.36 -20.92 -4.40
C LYS A 207 -15.39 -20.24 -5.30
N MET A 208 -15.53 -18.94 -5.18
CA MET A 208 -16.46 -18.16 -5.98
C MET A 208 -15.89 -16.77 -6.21
N VAL A 209 -16.07 -16.27 -7.41
CA VAL A 209 -15.82 -14.87 -7.76
C VAL A 209 -17.12 -14.31 -8.33
N MET A 210 -17.55 -13.19 -7.80
CA MET A 210 -18.69 -12.43 -8.32
C MET A 210 -18.22 -11.02 -8.68
N LYS A 211 -18.57 -10.56 -9.85
CA LYS A 211 -18.32 -9.20 -10.34
C LYS A 211 -19.62 -8.59 -10.80
N ASP A 212 -20.02 -7.49 -10.20
CA ASP A 212 -21.27 -6.78 -10.51
C ASP A 212 -22.50 -7.72 -10.54
N GLY A 213 -22.57 -8.64 -9.57
CA GLY A 213 -23.64 -9.63 -9.44
C GLY A 213 -23.53 -10.86 -10.34
N THR A 214 -22.57 -10.92 -11.26
CA THR A 214 -22.31 -12.09 -12.13
C THR A 214 -21.27 -13.00 -11.48
N ILE A 215 -21.59 -14.30 -11.35
CA ILE A 215 -20.69 -15.34 -10.82
C ILE A 215 -19.84 -15.90 -11.97
N TYR A 216 -18.54 -16.08 -11.73
CA TYR A 216 -17.54 -16.65 -12.65
C TYR A 216 -16.97 -17.95 -12.11
#